data_a67aeddb3f07d54d387291eac5b44a60
#
_entry.id   a67aeddb3f07d54d387291eac5b44a60
#
_cell.length_a   1.000
_cell.length_b   1.000
_cell.length_c   1.000
_cell.angle_alpha   90.00
_cell.angle_beta   90.00
_cell.angle_gamma   90.00
#
_symmetry.space_group_name_H-M   'P 1'
#
loop_
_entity.id
_entity.type
_entity.pdbx_description
1 polymer ?
#
loop_
_entity_poly.entity_id
_entity_poly.type
_entity_poly.pdbx_seq_one_letter_code
_entity_poly.pdbx_strand_id
1 'polypeptide(L)'
;MKFNFSLIVSIVLISFSTLMSCQTRTEQEQKPNIILFYVDDMGWQDCSLPFHSETTRLNKIYHTPNMEALAKEGMKFTQAYAYAVCSPSRISLMTGMNGARHQVTNWTLRMNISPDPERKDITPPQWNMNGMTMGEDVPLTIQAITMPQLLRESGYRTIHAGKAHFGAVGTPGENPLNLGFDVNIGGHAAGGPGSYHGEYNYSAAWRNADRIWDVPGLEKYHGTDTYLTEALT
;
A
#
# COMPACT_ATOMS: atom_id res chain seq x y z
N MET A 1 1.86 42.13 -67.36
CA MET A 1 1.27 40.97 -66.65
C MET A 1 0.77 41.48 -65.28
N LYS A 2 -0.57 41.67 -65.13
CA LYS A 2 -1.12 42.13 -63.85
C LYS A 2 -1.37 40.91 -62.97
N PHE A 3 -0.58 40.75 -61.95
CA PHE A 3 -0.75 39.67 -60.94
C PHE A 3 -2.04 39.97 -60.14
N ASN A 4 -2.95 38.99 -60.10
CA ASN A 4 -4.24 39.14 -59.41
C ASN A 4 -3.97 38.95 -57.91
N PHE A 5 -3.80 40.02 -57.13
CA PHE A 5 -3.56 40.07 -55.69
C PHE A 5 -4.64 39.28 -54.91
N SER A 6 -5.88 39.28 -55.42
CA SER A 6 -6.99 38.54 -54.81
C SER A 6 -6.78 37.01 -54.83
N LEU A 7 -6.16 36.49 -55.90
CA LEU A 7 -5.87 35.04 -55.98
C LEU A 7 -4.79 34.58 -54.98
N ILE A 8 -3.78 35.41 -54.76
CA ILE A 8 -2.69 35.11 -53.78
C ILE A 8 -3.26 35.15 -52.35
N VAL A 9 -4.11 36.10 -52.00
CA VAL A 9 -4.72 36.17 -50.68
C VAL A 9 -5.64 34.97 -50.42
N SER A 10 -6.38 34.49 -51.41
CA SER A 10 -7.23 33.29 -51.28
C SER A 10 -6.41 32.02 -51.09
N ILE A 11 -5.30 31.86 -51.77
CA ILE A 11 -4.39 30.68 -51.61
C ILE A 11 -3.75 30.70 -50.22
N VAL A 12 -3.32 31.83 -49.69
CA VAL A 12 -2.74 31.96 -48.35
C VAL A 12 -3.76 31.68 -47.26
N LEU A 13 -5.02 32.13 -47.41
CA LEU A 13 -6.10 31.82 -46.47
C LEU A 13 -6.48 30.34 -46.46
N ILE A 14 -6.49 29.66 -47.61
CA ILE A 14 -6.76 28.23 -47.71
C ILE A 14 -5.61 27.40 -47.09
N SER A 15 -4.35 27.78 -47.28
CA SER A 15 -3.21 27.12 -46.68
C SER A 15 -3.13 27.30 -45.14
N PHE A 16 -3.60 28.42 -44.62
CA PHE A 16 -3.65 28.67 -43.16
C PHE A 16 -4.77 27.88 -42.49
N SER A 17 -5.90 27.66 -43.14
CA SER A 17 -6.99 26.83 -42.61
C SER A 17 -6.68 25.33 -42.62
N THR A 18 -5.83 24.85 -43.51
CA THR A 18 -5.40 23.43 -43.50
C THR A 18 -4.32 23.13 -42.45
N LEU A 19 -3.55 24.11 -41.99
CA LEU A 19 -2.58 23.96 -40.91
C LEU A 19 -3.20 23.92 -39.51
N MET A 20 -4.40 24.45 -39.33
CA MET A 20 -5.13 24.41 -38.06
C MET A 20 -5.88 23.08 -37.78
N SER A 21 -6.01 22.20 -38.76
CA SER A 21 -6.86 21.00 -38.67
C SER A 21 -6.11 19.75 -38.17
N CYS A 22 -4.82 19.85 -37.83
CA CYS A 22 -4.05 18.71 -37.30
C CYS A 22 -3.72 18.89 -35.85
N GLN A 23 -4.68 19.31 -35.01
CA GLN A 23 -4.63 18.99 -33.59
C GLN A 23 -5.06 17.53 -33.48
N THR A 24 -4.11 16.63 -33.56
CA THR A 24 -4.28 15.30 -33.02
C THR A 24 -4.68 15.48 -31.55
N ARG A 25 -5.95 15.29 -31.26
CA ARG A 25 -6.45 15.06 -29.92
C ARG A 25 -5.75 13.78 -29.49
N THR A 26 -4.61 13.88 -28.82
CA THR A 26 -4.05 12.76 -28.08
C THR A 26 -5.13 12.41 -27.08
N GLU A 27 -5.92 11.38 -27.36
CA GLU A 27 -6.73 10.74 -26.34
C GLU A 27 -5.74 10.42 -25.23
N GLN A 28 -5.85 11.16 -24.14
CA GLN A 28 -5.06 10.90 -22.97
C GLN A 28 -5.53 9.53 -22.48
N GLU A 29 -4.73 8.51 -22.75
CA GLU A 29 -5.04 7.12 -22.38
C GLU A 29 -5.40 7.10 -20.91
N GLN A 30 -6.67 6.81 -20.63
CA GLN A 30 -7.18 6.85 -19.27
C GLN A 30 -6.54 5.71 -18.49
N LYS A 31 -5.65 6.05 -17.56
CA LYS A 31 -4.96 5.06 -16.72
C LYS A 31 -5.98 4.29 -15.89
N PRO A 32 -5.85 2.97 -15.77
CA PRO A 32 -6.74 2.17 -14.95
C PRO A 32 -6.62 2.52 -13.47
N ASN A 33 -7.72 2.45 -12.73
CA ASN A 33 -7.66 2.45 -11.27
C ASN A 33 -7.03 1.15 -10.78
N ILE A 34 -6.19 1.24 -9.74
CA ILE A 34 -5.48 0.10 -9.15
C ILE A 34 -5.93 -0.06 -7.71
N ILE A 35 -6.50 -1.20 -7.37
CA ILE A 35 -6.89 -1.56 -6.01
C ILE A 35 -6.03 -2.75 -5.58
N LEU A 36 -5.22 -2.55 -4.53
CA LEU A 36 -4.46 -3.60 -3.89
C LEU A 36 -5.15 -3.98 -2.57
N PHE A 37 -5.88 -5.10 -2.56
CA PHE A 37 -6.52 -5.64 -1.38
C PHE A 37 -5.61 -6.64 -0.70
N TYR A 38 -4.93 -6.22 0.37
CA TYR A 38 -3.93 -7.00 1.08
C TYR A 38 -4.46 -7.53 2.40
N VAL A 39 -4.74 -8.85 2.44
CA VAL A 39 -5.29 -9.53 3.62
C VAL A 39 -4.15 -9.94 4.54
N ASP A 40 -4.23 -9.53 5.82
CA ASP A 40 -3.24 -9.86 6.84
C ASP A 40 -3.50 -11.26 7.41
N ASP A 41 -2.40 -12.00 7.66
CA ASP A 41 -2.40 -13.35 8.27
C ASP A 41 -3.31 -14.39 7.57
N MET A 42 -3.64 -14.21 6.30
CA MET A 42 -4.45 -15.15 5.54
C MET A 42 -3.58 -16.21 4.86
N GLY A 43 -3.76 -17.45 5.23
CA GLY A 43 -3.12 -18.60 4.58
C GLY A 43 -3.86 -19.04 3.30
N TRP A 44 -3.17 -19.79 2.46
CA TRP A 44 -3.71 -20.27 1.17
C TRP A 44 -4.90 -21.24 1.30
N GLN A 45 -5.17 -21.74 2.51
CA GLN A 45 -6.34 -22.57 2.81
C GLN A 45 -7.46 -21.81 3.54
N ASP A 46 -7.26 -20.53 3.90
CA ASP A 46 -8.20 -19.76 4.72
C ASP A 46 -9.30 -19.07 3.88
N CYS A 47 -9.69 -19.71 2.79
CA CYS A 47 -10.77 -19.29 1.91
C CYS A 47 -11.40 -20.50 1.22
N SER A 48 -12.57 -20.33 0.62
CA SER A 48 -13.25 -21.39 -0.15
C SER A 48 -12.61 -21.64 -1.51
N LEU A 49 -11.76 -20.71 -1.99
CA LEU A 49 -11.04 -20.85 -3.27
C LEU A 49 -9.82 -21.78 -3.11
N PRO A 50 -9.72 -22.92 -3.82
CA PRO A 50 -8.55 -23.76 -3.76
C PRO A 50 -7.37 -23.16 -4.55
N PHE A 51 -6.23 -23.01 -3.88
CA PHE A 51 -4.94 -22.61 -4.48
C PHE A 51 -4.04 -23.81 -4.80
N HIS A 52 -4.46 -25.01 -4.48
CA HIS A 52 -3.80 -26.29 -4.77
C HIS A 52 -4.59 -27.06 -5.84
N SER A 53 -4.01 -28.14 -6.35
CA SER A 53 -4.67 -29.06 -7.30
C SER A 53 -5.92 -29.72 -6.70
N GLU A 54 -5.96 -29.84 -5.39
CA GLU A 54 -7.07 -30.43 -4.65
C GLU A 54 -7.74 -29.43 -3.71
N THR A 55 -9.06 -29.54 -3.55
CA THR A 55 -9.81 -28.80 -2.54
C THR A 55 -9.54 -29.41 -1.16
N THR A 56 -8.91 -28.65 -0.29
CA THR A 56 -8.58 -29.09 1.08
C THR A 56 -9.81 -29.10 1.99
N ARG A 57 -9.66 -29.71 3.18
CA ARG A 57 -10.71 -29.67 4.20
C ARG A 57 -11.04 -28.25 4.65
N LEU A 58 -10.03 -27.37 4.77
CA LEU A 58 -10.23 -25.99 5.20
C LEU A 58 -10.96 -25.16 4.13
N ASN A 59 -10.65 -25.33 2.85
CA ASN A 59 -11.40 -24.67 1.78
C ASN A 59 -12.92 -24.97 1.82
N LYS A 60 -13.32 -26.12 2.37
CA LYS A 60 -14.74 -26.49 2.50
C LYS A 60 -15.44 -25.85 3.70
N ILE A 61 -14.67 -25.32 4.66
CA ILE A 61 -15.20 -24.68 5.88
C ILE A 61 -15.44 -23.20 5.63
N TYR A 62 -14.54 -22.54 4.89
CA TYR A 62 -14.64 -21.11 4.62
C TYR A 62 -15.68 -20.80 3.55
N HIS A 63 -16.27 -19.62 3.66
CA HIS A 63 -17.24 -19.10 2.69
C HIS A 63 -16.79 -17.73 2.18
N THR A 64 -16.13 -17.70 1.03
CA THR A 64 -15.57 -16.49 0.41
C THR A 64 -16.02 -16.34 -1.05
N PRO A 65 -17.33 -16.17 -1.32
CA PRO A 65 -17.89 -16.20 -2.68
C PRO A 65 -17.35 -15.07 -3.57
N ASN A 66 -17.03 -13.90 -3.00
CA ASN A 66 -16.48 -12.79 -3.76
C ASN A 66 -15.05 -13.07 -4.25
N MET A 67 -14.25 -13.80 -3.46
CA MET A 67 -12.93 -14.26 -3.92
C MET A 67 -13.04 -15.28 -5.04
N GLU A 68 -14.03 -16.18 -4.96
CA GLU A 68 -14.31 -17.14 -6.03
C GLU A 68 -14.74 -16.42 -7.32
N ALA A 69 -15.61 -15.41 -7.22
CA ALA A 69 -16.03 -14.61 -8.36
C ALA A 69 -14.85 -13.89 -9.01
N LEU A 70 -14.02 -13.20 -8.20
CA LEU A 70 -12.83 -12.51 -8.67
C LEU A 70 -11.85 -13.48 -9.37
N ALA A 71 -11.66 -14.68 -8.83
CA ALA A 71 -10.77 -15.68 -9.42
C ALA A 71 -11.28 -16.24 -10.74
N LYS A 72 -12.61 -16.24 -10.99
CA LYS A 72 -13.21 -16.63 -12.27
C LYS A 72 -13.01 -15.58 -13.36
N GLU A 73 -12.95 -14.31 -12.99
CA GLU A 73 -12.81 -13.18 -13.90
C GLU A 73 -11.34 -12.78 -14.11
N GLY A 74 -10.47 -13.19 -13.18
CA GLY A 74 -9.07 -12.80 -13.15
C GLY A 74 -8.09 -13.97 -13.25
N MET A 75 -6.89 -13.73 -12.71
CA MET A 75 -5.81 -14.73 -12.68
C MET A 75 -5.51 -15.13 -11.23
N LYS A 76 -5.38 -16.43 -11.01
CA LYS A 76 -4.99 -17.02 -9.73
C LYS A 76 -3.54 -17.49 -9.78
N PHE A 77 -2.70 -16.93 -8.93
CA PHE A 77 -1.31 -17.38 -8.77
C PHE A 77 -1.23 -18.47 -7.70
N THR A 78 -0.74 -19.63 -8.07
CA THR A 78 -0.61 -20.79 -7.17
C THR A 78 0.76 -20.88 -6.50
N GLN A 79 1.71 -20.04 -6.91
CA GLN A 79 3.07 -19.98 -6.38
C GLN A 79 3.43 -18.53 -6.06
N ALA A 80 2.71 -17.93 -5.12
CA ALA A 80 2.99 -16.62 -4.57
C ALA A 80 3.35 -16.78 -3.08
N TYR A 81 4.47 -16.17 -2.67
CA TYR A 81 5.03 -16.37 -1.34
C TYR A 81 5.18 -15.02 -0.63
N ALA A 82 4.90 -15.03 0.66
CA ALA A 82 5.13 -13.93 1.58
C ALA A 82 6.07 -14.38 2.71
N TYR A 83 6.53 -13.43 3.51
CA TYR A 83 7.27 -13.76 4.73
C TYR A 83 6.33 -14.20 5.84
N ALA A 84 6.88 -14.86 6.85
CA ALA A 84 6.13 -15.41 7.97
C ALA A 84 5.47 -14.35 8.87
N VAL A 85 5.91 -13.09 8.76
CA VAL A 85 5.41 -11.98 9.59
C VAL A 85 5.15 -10.73 8.75
N CYS A 86 4.44 -9.77 9.36
CA CYS A 86 3.82 -8.64 8.69
C CYS A 86 4.80 -7.67 8.01
N SER A 87 5.75 -7.07 8.77
CA SER A 87 6.61 -6.00 8.26
C SER A 87 7.50 -6.43 7.10
N PRO A 88 8.18 -7.59 7.12
CA PRO A 88 8.97 -8.06 5.98
C PRO A 88 8.15 -8.19 4.69
N SER A 89 6.94 -8.77 4.78
CA SER A 89 6.05 -8.93 3.62
C SER A 89 5.58 -7.59 3.07
N ARG A 90 5.19 -6.67 3.98
CA ARG A 90 4.68 -5.33 3.63
C ARG A 90 5.77 -4.46 3.02
N ILE A 91 6.97 -4.50 3.57
CA ILE A 91 8.12 -3.77 3.03
C ILE A 91 8.54 -4.34 1.68
N SER A 92 8.53 -5.66 1.51
CA SER A 92 8.76 -6.28 0.19
C SER A 92 7.76 -5.80 -0.85
N LEU A 93 6.48 -5.74 -0.50
CA LEU A 93 5.42 -5.24 -1.38
C LEU A 93 5.63 -3.77 -1.75
N MET A 94 5.97 -2.93 -0.77
CA MET A 94 6.17 -1.50 -0.96
C MET A 94 7.39 -1.15 -1.79
N THR A 95 8.45 -1.97 -1.71
CA THR A 95 9.77 -1.66 -2.29
C THR A 95 10.15 -2.53 -3.49
N GLY A 96 9.45 -3.64 -3.71
CA GLY A 96 9.84 -4.66 -4.68
C GLY A 96 11.12 -5.42 -4.29
N MET A 97 11.61 -5.26 -3.06
CA MET A 97 12.82 -5.93 -2.57
C MET A 97 12.46 -7.22 -1.84
N ASN A 98 13.33 -8.22 -1.91
CA ASN A 98 13.24 -9.37 -1.03
C ASN A 98 13.89 -9.09 0.35
N GLY A 99 13.62 -9.95 1.34
CA GLY A 99 14.10 -9.81 2.71
C GLY A 99 15.62 -9.75 2.86
N ALA A 100 16.36 -10.47 2.02
CA ALA A 100 17.82 -10.42 2.02
C ALA A 100 18.35 -9.03 1.62
N ARG A 101 17.61 -8.31 0.77
CA ARG A 101 17.98 -6.97 0.31
C ARG A 101 17.54 -5.88 1.28
N HIS A 102 16.29 -5.91 1.75
CA HIS A 102 15.81 -4.87 2.68
C HIS A 102 16.18 -5.15 4.14
N GLN A 103 16.62 -6.36 4.48
CA GLN A 103 17.09 -6.77 5.81
C GLN A 103 16.11 -6.45 6.97
N VAL A 104 14.82 -6.44 6.71
CA VAL A 104 13.77 -6.42 7.72
C VAL A 104 13.30 -7.86 7.89
N THR A 105 13.67 -8.51 8.98
CA THR A 105 13.48 -9.96 9.17
C THR A 105 12.36 -10.32 10.14
N ASN A 106 11.91 -9.35 10.93
CA ASN A 106 10.81 -9.50 11.87
C ASN A 106 9.87 -8.28 11.82
N TRP A 107 8.77 -8.29 12.59
CA TRP A 107 7.88 -7.14 12.67
C TRP A 107 8.52 -5.97 13.43
N THR A 108 8.19 -4.76 13.02
CA THR A 108 8.69 -3.51 13.62
C THR A 108 7.63 -2.92 14.54
N LEU A 109 8.02 -2.24 15.63
CA LEU A 109 7.09 -1.47 16.44
C LEU A 109 7.78 -0.27 17.11
N ARG A 110 8.82 -0.53 17.90
CA ARG A 110 9.53 0.49 18.66
C ARG A 110 10.89 0.76 18.05
N MET A 111 11.27 2.00 17.97
CA MET A 111 12.56 2.39 17.42
C MET A 111 13.71 1.76 18.24
N ASN A 112 14.64 1.13 17.54
CA ASN A 112 15.83 0.48 18.09
C ASN A 112 15.57 -0.69 19.07
N ILE A 113 14.36 -1.26 19.02
CA ILE A 113 14.02 -2.43 19.87
C ILE A 113 13.60 -3.58 18.97
N SER A 114 14.40 -4.65 18.99
CA SER A 114 14.05 -5.91 18.34
C SER A 114 12.95 -6.65 19.12
N PRO A 115 11.95 -7.23 18.44
CA PRO A 115 11.01 -8.15 19.06
C PRO A 115 11.60 -9.56 19.27
N ASP A 116 12.79 -9.82 18.73
CA ASP A 116 13.44 -11.12 18.88
C ASP A 116 13.77 -11.39 20.35
N PRO A 117 13.54 -12.61 20.85
CA PRO A 117 13.86 -12.95 22.24
C PRO A 117 15.37 -12.91 22.46
N GLU A 118 15.78 -12.36 23.59
CA GLU A 118 17.17 -12.44 24.04
C GLU A 118 17.59 -13.90 24.23
N ARG A 119 18.74 -14.26 23.68
CA ARG A 119 19.34 -15.58 23.80
C ARG A 119 20.77 -15.45 24.32
N LYS A 120 21.12 -16.31 25.27
CA LYS A 120 22.46 -16.31 25.90
C LYS A 120 23.54 -16.90 25.01
N ASP A 121 23.15 -17.77 24.11
CA ASP A 121 24.00 -18.61 23.27
C ASP A 121 24.11 -18.16 21.83
N ILE A 122 23.33 -17.16 21.42
CA ILE A 122 23.29 -16.67 20.06
C ILE A 122 23.24 -15.15 20.08
N THR A 123 24.13 -14.53 19.33
CA THR A 123 24.02 -13.10 18.97
C THR A 123 23.38 -13.02 17.60
N PRO A 124 22.12 -12.57 17.48
CA PRO A 124 21.47 -12.43 16.18
C PRO A 124 22.20 -11.38 15.36
N PRO A 125 22.24 -11.53 14.01
CA PRO A 125 22.78 -10.51 13.15
C PRO A 125 21.95 -9.23 13.25
N GLN A 126 22.61 -8.09 13.05
CA GLN A 126 21.92 -6.82 12.98
C GLN A 126 20.97 -6.80 11.76
N TRP A 127 19.78 -6.24 11.93
CA TRP A 127 18.77 -6.10 10.89
C TRP A 127 18.08 -4.72 10.99
N ASN A 128 17.35 -4.34 9.95
CA ASN A 128 16.65 -3.06 9.88
C ASN A 128 15.37 -3.05 10.73
N MET A 129 15.52 -3.12 12.05
CA MET A 129 14.41 -3.25 13.00
C MET A 129 13.51 -2.02 13.09
N ASN A 130 13.95 -0.90 12.54
CA ASN A 130 13.13 0.31 12.42
C ASN A 130 12.28 0.33 11.14
N GLY A 131 12.36 -0.71 10.30
CA GLY A 131 11.55 -0.85 9.09
C GLY A 131 12.09 -0.08 7.91
N MET A 132 11.23 0.66 7.22
CA MET A 132 11.59 1.45 6.05
C MET A 132 11.39 2.96 6.26
N THR A 133 12.13 3.76 5.50
CA THR A 133 11.99 5.21 5.44
C THR A 133 12.23 5.72 4.02
N MET A 134 11.87 6.96 3.77
CA MET A 134 12.18 7.71 2.56
C MET A 134 12.80 9.05 2.95
N GLY A 135 13.89 9.43 2.26
CA GLY A 135 14.45 10.79 2.32
C GLY A 135 15.19 11.19 3.59
N GLU A 136 15.19 10.36 4.64
CA GLU A 136 15.90 10.61 5.89
C GLU A 136 16.85 9.47 6.23
N ASP A 137 18.02 9.80 6.74
CA ASP A 137 18.99 8.81 7.22
C ASP A 137 18.65 8.42 8.67
N VAL A 138 17.79 7.41 8.80
CA VAL A 138 17.41 6.84 10.09
C VAL A 138 18.16 5.51 10.26
N PRO A 139 18.94 5.33 11.31
CA PRO A 139 19.64 4.08 11.55
C PRO A 139 18.70 2.86 11.59
N LEU A 140 19.20 1.70 11.17
CA LEU A 140 18.45 0.44 11.18
C LEU A 140 17.10 0.51 10.41
N THR A 141 17.09 1.27 9.32
CA THR A 141 16.00 1.29 8.34
C THR A 141 16.52 0.97 6.96
N ILE A 142 15.64 0.48 6.09
CA ILE A 142 15.88 0.47 4.66
C ILE A 142 15.36 1.76 4.05
N GLN A 143 16.21 2.47 3.33
CA GLN A 143 15.81 3.59 2.47
C GLN A 143 15.47 3.06 1.08
N ALA A 144 14.28 3.35 0.60
CA ALA A 144 13.83 2.86 -0.70
C ALA A 144 12.80 3.81 -1.33
N ILE A 145 12.80 3.83 -2.66
CA ILE A 145 11.68 4.36 -3.44
C ILE A 145 10.53 3.36 -3.32
N THR A 146 9.35 3.85 -3.00
CA THR A 146 8.17 3.01 -2.76
C THR A 146 7.27 2.94 -3.98
N MET A 147 6.47 1.86 -4.07
CA MET A 147 5.46 1.71 -5.10
C MET A 147 4.46 2.90 -5.14
N PRO A 148 3.89 3.37 -4.01
CA PRO A 148 3.01 4.54 -4.04
C PRO A 148 3.70 5.81 -4.50
N GLN A 149 4.98 6.01 -4.19
CA GLN A 149 5.73 7.14 -4.74
C GLN A 149 5.80 7.09 -6.27
N LEU A 150 6.17 5.95 -6.83
CA LEU A 150 6.24 5.76 -8.29
C LEU A 150 4.87 5.96 -8.96
N LEU A 151 3.81 5.47 -8.34
CA LEU A 151 2.46 5.68 -8.82
C LEU A 151 2.07 7.16 -8.78
N ARG A 152 2.35 7.87 -7.70
CA ARG A 152 2.12 9.31 -7.56
C ARG A 152 2.90 10.12 -8.60
N GLU A 153 4.17 9.81 -8.81
CA GLU A 153 5.01 10.44 -9.86
C GLU A 153 4.46 10.16 -11.27
N SER A 154 3.78 9.02 -11.42
CA SER A 154 3.05 8.67 -12.65
C SER A 154 1.67 9.33 -12.76
N GLY A 155 1.27 10.19 -11.83
CA GLY A 155 0.02 10.95 -11.85
C GLY A 155 -1.18 10.24 -11.23
N TYR A 156 -0.98 9.17 -10.48
CA TYR A 156 -2.03 8.58 -9.64
C TYR A 156 -2.19 9.37 -8.34
N ARG A 157 -3.41 9.40 -7.82
CA ARG A 157 -3.66 9.71 -6.42
C ARG A 157 -3.56 8.43 -5.60
N THR A 158 -2.75 8.42 -4.56
CA THR A 158 -2.43 7.24 -3.78
C THR A 158 -3.10 7.26 -2.42
N ILE A 159 -3.82 6.20 -2.08
CA ILE A 159 -4.59 6.09 -0.84
C ILE A 159 -4.16 4.83 -0.09
N HIS A 160 -3.81 5.00 1.17
CA HIS A 160 -3.64 3.91 2.12
C HIS A 160 -4.84 3.83 3.05
N ALA A 161 -5.42 2.65 3.20
CA ALA A 161 -6.50 2.39 4.15
C ALA A 161 -6.24 1.09 4.92
N GLY A 162 -6.27 1.16 6.26
CA GLY A 162 -6.03 0.02 7.15
C GLY A 162 -4.60 -0.10 7.68
N LYS A 163 -4.16 -1.32 7.97
CA LYS A 163 -2.85 -1.62 8.59
C LYS A 163 -1.68 -1.23 7.69
N ALA A 164 -0.77 -0.41 8.21
CA ALA A 164 0.49 -0.03 7.56
C ALA A 164 1.67 -0.91 8.00
N HIS A 165 2.16 -0.73 9.20
CA HIS A 165 3.24 -1.53 9.81
C HIS A 165 4.54 -1.54 8.98
N PHE A 166 4.90 -0.38 8.40
CA PHE A 166 6.06 -0.22 7.53
C PHE A 166 7.31 0.22 8.28
N GLY A 167 7.15 1.01 9.34
CA GLY A 167 8.25 1.55 10.13
C GLY A 167 7.89 1.67 11.60
N ALA A 168 8.93 1.75 12.44
CA ALA A 168 8.77 1.85 13.88
C ALA A 168 8.29 3.24 14.31
N VAL A 169 7.70 3.31 15.50
CA VAL A 169 7.28 4.55 16.17
C VAL A 169 8.45 5.52 16.27
N GLY A 170 8.19 6.79 15.97
CA GLY A 170 9.18 7.85 16.00
C GLY A 170 10.10 7.89 14.77
N THR A 171 9.85 7.04 13.77
CA THR A 171 10.53 7.11 12.47
C THR A 171 9.60 7.66 11.40
N PRO A 172 10.11 8.25 10.30
CA PRO A 172 9.26 8.71 9.21
C PRO A 172 8.37 7.61 8.62
N GLY A 173 8.85 6.37 8.60
CA GLY A 173 8.12 5.21 8.10
C GLY A 173 6.92 4.77 8.93
N GLU A 174 6.72 5.36 10.11
CA GLU A 174 5.52 5.19 10.92
C GLU A 174 4.26 5.65 10.16
N ASN A 175 4.38 6.75 9.41
CA ASN A 175 3.25 7.36 8.72
C ASN A 175 3.31 7.09 7.21
N PRO A 176 2.31 6.40 6.63
CA PRO A 176 2.23 6.17 5.18
C PRO A 176 2.34 7.41 4.29
N LEU A 177 1.94 8.60 4.79
CA LEU A 177 2.10 9.85 4.04
C LEU A 177 3.56 10.16 3.71
N ASN A 178 4.48 9.77 4.58
CA ASN A 178 5.93 9.92 4.36
C ASN A 178 6.49 8.87 3.40
N LEU A 179 5.68 7.89 2.98
CA LEU A 179 6.06 6.78 2.12
C LEU A 179 5.42 6.86 0.73
N GLY A 180 4.94 8.04 0.33
CA GLY A 180 4.41 8.28 -1.00
C GLY A 180 2.90 8.18 -1.16
N PHE A 181 2.16 7.94 -0.10
CA PHE A 181 0.70 8.05 -0.12
C PHE A 181 0.24 9.51 0.05
N ASP A 182 -0.83 9.89 -0.67
CA ASP A 182 -1.49 11.20 -0.55
C ASP A 182 -2.54 11.22 0.55
N VAL A 183 -3.09 10.06 0.89
CA VAL A 183 -4.11 9.87 1.91
C VAL A 183 -3.75 8.67 2.78
N ASN A 184 -3.91 8.82 4.10
CA ASN A 184 -3.75 7.74 5.05
C ASN A 184 -4.98 7.64 5.96
N ILE A 185 -5.61 6.49 5.97
CA ILE A 185 -6.75 6.17 6.83
C ILE A 185 -6.38 4.92 7.64
N GLY A 186 -6.13 5.08 8.91
CA GLY A 186 -5.86 3.98 9.82
C GLY A 186 -4.45 3.41 9.82
N GLY A 187 -3.55 3.88 8.94
CA GLY A 187 -2.18 3.36 8.86
C GLY A 187 -1.24 4.00 9.87
N HIS A 188 -0.53 3.17 10.65
CA HIS A 188 0.48 3.58 11.62
C HIS A 188 1.51 2.46 11.87
N ALA A 189 2.44 2.67 12.82
CA ALA A 189 3.50 1.73 13.13
C ALA A 189 3.05 0.40 13.74
N ALA A 190 1.91 0.35 14.42
CA ALA A 190 1.45 -0.88 15.06
C ALA A 190 0.87 -1.89 14.06
N GLY A 191 0.97 -3.15 14.41
CA GLY A 191 0.49 -4.27 13.60
C GLY A 191 -1.03 -4.43 13.55
N GLY A 192 -1.77 -3.50 14.09
CA GLY A 192 -3.23 -3.44 14.09
C GLY A 192 -3.74 -2.36 15.03
N PRO A 193 -5.05 -2.06 15.03
CA PRO A 193 -5.65 -1.15 15.97
C PRO A 193 -5.64 -1.76 17.38
N GLY A 194 -5.67 -0.93 18.40
CA GLY A 194 -5.84 -1.40 19.76
C GLY A 194 -7.26 -1.89 20.05
N SER A 195 -8.24 -1.35 19.33
CA SER A 195 -9.64 -1.72 19.35
C SER A 195 -10.21 -1.67 17.93
N TYR A 196 -11.27 -2.43 17.68
CA TYR A 196 -11.99 -2.43 16.40
C TYR A 196 -13.29 -1.62 16.47
N HIS A 197 -13.51 -0.86 17.55
CA HIS A 197 -14.76 -0.17 17.81
C HIS A 197 -14.53 1.32 18.13
N GLY A 198 -15.35 2.17 17.55
CA GLY A 198 -15.25 3.65 17.71
C GLY A 198 -15.47 4.13 19.13
N GLU A 199 -16.28 3.42 19.94
CA GLU A 199 -16.47 3.70 21.35
C GLU A 199 -15.14 3.77 22.13
N TYR A 200 -14.16 2.99 21.70
CA TYR A 200 -12.80 2.97 22.26
C TYR A 200 -11.79 3.73 21.41
N ASN A 201 -12.26 4.60 20.51
CA ASN A 201 -11.44 5.41 19.61
C ASN A 201 -10.43 4.59 18.76
N TYR A 202 -10.72 3.31 18.51
CA TYR A 202 -9.85 2.35 17.84
C TYR A 202 -8.48 2.21 18.51
N SER A 203 -8.30 2.77 19.70
CA SER A 203 -7.05 2.78 20.43
C SER A 203 -7.19 2.01 21.74
N ALA A 204 -6.17 1.27 22.10
CA ALA A 204 -6.03 0.63 23.40
C ALA A 204 -4.56 0.56 23.79
N ALA A 205 -4.30 0.42 25.10
CA ALA A 205 -2.99 0.05 25.59
C ALA A 205 -2.66 -1.35 25.08
N TRP A 206 -1.70 -1.45 24.17
CA TRP A 206 -1.32 -2.73 23.58
C TRP A 206 -0.17 -3.34 24.36
N ARG A 207 -0.39 -4.51 25.01
CA ARG A 207 0.60 -5.32 25.70
C ARG A 207 1.63 -4.52 26.52
N ASN A 208 1.19 -3.75 27.49
CA ASN A 208 2.05 -2.93 28.36
C ASN A 208 2.81 -1.78 27.66
N ALA A 209 2.42 -1.41 26.46
CA ALA A 209 2.90 -0.17 25.87
C ALA A 209 2.04 0.99 26.40
N ASP A 210 2.71 2.08 26.79
CA ASP A 210 2.05 3.35 26.96
C ASP A 210 1.21 3.61 25.70
N ARG A 211 0.01 4.13 25.92
CA ARG A 211 -1.02 4.44 24.93
C ARG A 211 -0.54 4.41 23.48
N ILE A 212 -1.03 3.47 22.70
CA ILE A 212 -0.82 3.47 21.26
C ILE A 212 -1.90 4.34 20.65
N TRP A 213 -1.50 5.43 20.10
CA TRP A 213 -2.11 6.39 19.20
C TRP A 213 -3.57 6.18 18.81
N ASP A 214 -4.24 7.26 18.66
CA ASP A 214 -5.47 7.33 17.88
C ASP A 214 -5.16 6.94 16.43
N VAL A 215 -5.97 6.06 15.86
CA VAL A 215 -5.79 5.61 14.49
C VAL A 215 -6.06 6.80 13.56
N PRO A 216 -5.09 7.24 12.74
CA PRO A 216 -5.22 8.48 11.98
C PRO A 216 -6.34 8.41 10.94
N GLY A 217 -7.03 9.52 10.73
CA GLY A 217 -8.09 9.66 9.75
C GLY A 217 -9.44 9.07 10.14
N LEU A 218 -9.58 8.60 11.38
CA LEU A 218 -10.81 8.01 11.91
C LEU A 218 -11.41 8.81 13.08
N GLU A 219 -10.91 10.01 13.33
CA GLU A 219 -11.27 10.85 14.48
C GLU A 219 -12.77 11.16 14.52
N LYS A 220 -13.42 11.28 13.36
CA LYS A 220 -14.88 11.53 13.27
C LYS A 220 -15.75 10.39 13.81
N TYR A 221 -15.18 9.20 13.97
CA TYR A 221 -15.88 8.03 14.49
C TYR A 221 -15.58 7.75 15.97
N HIS A 222 -14.71 8.55 16.62
CA HIS A 222 -14.37 8.38 18.02
C HIS A 222 -15.60 8.54 18.91
N GLY A 223 -15.77 7.64 19.88
CA GLY A 223 -16.93 7.63 20.76
C GLY A 223 -18.25 7.19 20.12
N THR A 224 -18.20 6.66 18.89
CA THR A 224 -19.38 6.19 18.17
C THR A 224 -19.50 4.67 18.15
N ASP A 225 -20.70 4.16 17.90
CA ASP A 225 -20.96 2.73 17.67
C ASP A 225 -20.65 2.37 16.20
N THR A 226 -19.40 2.57 15.82
CA THR A 226 -18.93 2.30 14.44
C THR A 226 -17.78 1.31 14.48
N TYR A 227 -17.91 0.19 13.76
CA TYR A 227 -16.82 -0.75 13.60
C TYR A 227 -15.75 -0.22 12.63
N LEU A 228 -14.50 -0.64 12.84
CA LEU A 228 -13.36 -0.22 12.00
C LEU A 228 -13.60 -0.52 10.52
N THR A 229 -14.21 -1.65 10.20
CA THR A 229 -14.54 -2.03 8.81
C THR A 229 -15.48 -1.03 8.14
N GLU A 230 -16.46 -0.50 8.88
CA GLU A 230 -17.38 0.53 8.39
C GLU A 230 -16.69 1.88 8.24
N ALA A 231 -15.76 2.19 9.15
CA ALA A 231 -15.02 3.45 9.12
C ALA A 231 -14.00 3.51 7.97
N LEU A 232 -13.57 2.35 7.45
CA LEU A 232 -12.60 2.23 6.35
C LEU A 232 -13.27 2.17 4.95
N THR A 233 -14.58 2.01 4.88
CA THR A 233 -15.35 1.96 3.63
C THR A 233 -16.03 3.29 3.32
#